data_a2dea152e64caba293101117cf84eaf3
#
_entry.id   a2dea152e64caba293101117cf84eaf3
#
_cell.length_a   1.000
_cell.length_b   1.000
_cell.length_c   1.000
_cell.angle_alpha   90.00
_cell.angle_beta   90.00
_cell.angle_gamma   90.00
#
_symmetry.space_group_name_H-M   'P 1'
#
loop_
_entity.id
_entity.type
_entity.pdbx_description
1 polymer ?
#
loop_
_entity_poly.entity_id
_entity_poly.type
_entity_poly.pdbx_seq_one_letter_code
_entity_poly.pdbx_strand_id
1 'polypeptide(L)'
;LMIMLFILPLWTNFLLRTYAWMVVLREQGALNELLLLLGIIDEPLQLLYTNGAVIMGMVYNFLPFMVLPIYSVLSKIDKSLLEAAQDLGANSFSTFIKVIFPLSFPGVASGVLMVFMPAISTFVISDLLGGGQTILLGNLIQNQFMMARNWQFGSAISMIMMVMIVLSMGYLTKHSSKEGGTGLW
;
A
#
# COMPACT_ATOMS: atom_id res chain seq x y z
N LEU A 1 0.94 12.05 17.74
CA LEU A 1 0.19 12.99 16.87
C LEU A 1 0.33 12.59 15.39
N MET A 2 1.56 12.39 14.86
CA MET A 2 1.77 12.02 13.44
C MET A 2 1.00 10.79 12.99
N ILE A 3 0.92 9.72 13.82
CA ILE A 3 0.20 8.49 13.45
C ILE A 3 -1.29 8.72 13.34
N MET A 4 -1.87 9.58 14.17
CA MET A 4 -3.29 9.93 14.05
C MET A 4 -3.62 10.50 12.67
N LEU A 5 -2.71 11.27 12.05
CA LEU A 5 -2.90 11.79 10.70
C LEU A 5 -3.00 10.69 9.63
N PHE A 6 -2.30 9.56 9.84
CA PHE A 6 -2.40 8.39 8.95
C PHE A 6 -3.65 7.54 9.21
N ILE A 7 -4.18 7.57 10.44
CA ILE A 7 -5.38 6.80 10.84
C ILE A 7 -6.66 7.56 10.51
N LEU A 8 -6.68 8.89 10.63
CA LEU A 8 -7.86 9.70 10.34
C LEU A 8 -8.53 9.40 8.99
N PRO A 9 -7.78 9.23 7.89
CA PRO A 9 -8.38 8.86 6.61
C PRO A 9 -9.09 7.51 6.63
N LEU A 10 -8.73 6.57 7.52
CA LEU A 10 -9.40 5.27 7.61
C LEU A 10 -10.84 5.38 8.14
N TRP A 11 -11.17 6.43 8.86
CA TRP A 11 -12.52 6.66 9.38
C TRP A 11 -13.48 7.15 8.29
N THR A 12 -12.95 7.63 7.17
CA THR A 12 -13.77 7.99 6.02
C THR A 12 -14.03 6.79 5.14
N ASN A 13 -15.18 6.79 4.46
CA ASN A 13 -15.54 5.72 3.56
C ASN A 13 -14.52 5.61 2.41
N PHE A 14 -14.12 4.37 2.10
CA PHE A 14 -13.18 4.04 1.03
C PHE A 14 -13.58 4.62 -0.33
N LEU A 15 -14.88 4.53 -0.69
CA LEU A 15 -15.38 5.07 -1.94
C LEU A 15 -15.26 6.60 -1.99
N LEU A 16 -15.63 7.29 -0.91
CA LEU A 16 -15.51 8.75 -0.85
C LEU A 16 -14.07 9.22 -1.04
N ARG A 17 -13.11 8.52 -0.46
CA ARG A 17 -11.67 8.82 -0.65
C ARG A 17 -11.25 8.63 -2.11
N THR A 18 -11.71 7.55 -2.75
CA THR A 18 -11.37 7.27 -4.16
C THR A 18 -12.04 8.29 -5.08
N TYR A 19 -13.28 8.70 -4.80
CA TYR A 19 -13.95 9.79 -5.54
C TYR A 19 -13.26 11.15 -5.34
N ALA A 20 -12.77 11.44 -4.13
CA ALA A 20 -12.00 12.67 -3.89
C ALA A 20 -10.75 12.71 -4.78
N TRP A 21 -10.02 11.60 -4.90
CA TRP A 21 -8.88 11.50 -5.82
C TRP A 21 -9.28 11.67 -7.27
N MET A 22 -10.43 11.12 -7.68
CA MET A 22 -10.95 11.34 -9.04
C MET A 22 -11.16 12.83 -9.34
N VAL A 23 -11.72 13.59 -8.38
CA VAL A 23 -11.93 15.04 -8.53
C VAL A 23 -10.60 15.81 -8.59
N VAL A 24 -9.64 15.44 -7.74
CA VAL A 24 -8.32 16.10 -7.67
C VAL A 24 -7.49 15.87 -8.95
N LEU A 25 -7.61 14.68 -9.56
CA LEU A 25 -6.82 14.26 -10.73
C LEU A 25 -7.44 14.63 -12.08
N ARG A 26 -8.63 15.22 -12.12
CA ARG A 26 -9.25 15.71 -13.37
C ARG A 26 -8.38 16.77 -14.05
N GLU A 27 -8.58 16.98 -15.35
CA GLU A 27 -7.90 18.05 -16.11
C GLU A 27 -8.12 19.43 -15.49
N GLN A 28 -9.35 19.69 -15.00
CA GLN A 28 -9.70 20.90 -14.25
C GLN A 28 -9.68 20.67 -12.74
N GLY A 29 -8.84 19.76 -12.27
CA GLY A 29 -8.73 19.41 -10.85
C GLY A 29 -7.67 20.24 -10.13
N ALA A 30 -7.76 20.27 -8.80
CA ALA A 30 -6.89 21.05 -7.95
C ALA A 30 -5.38 20.80 -8.17
N LEU A 31 -5.01 19.57 -8.57
CA LEU A 31 -3.61 19.24 -8.85
C LEU A 31 -3.09 19.94 -10.12
N ASN A 32 -3.86 19.91 -11.21
CA ASN A 32 -3.49 20.61 -12.44
C ASN A 32 -3.48 22.13 -12.24
N GLU A 33 -4.46 22.68 -11.53
CA GLU A 33 -4.49 24.11 -11.21
C GLU A 33 -3.25 24.55 -10.39
N LEU A 34 -2.85 23.73 -9.41
CA LEU A 34 -1.65 24.01 -8.63
C LEU A 34 -0.37 23.97 -9.48
N LEU A 35 -0.24 22.97 -10.37
CA LEU A 35 0.93 22.83 -11.24
C LEU A 35 1.02 23.98 -12.27
N LEU A 36 -0.11 24.43 -12.82
CA LEU A 36 -0.20 25.60 -13.70
C LEU A 36 0.18 26.90 -12.96
N LEU A 37 -0.34 27.09 -11.75
CA LEU A 37 -0.01 28.26 -10.92
C LEU A 37 1.47 28.33 -10.55
N LEU A 38 2.11 27.17 -10.33
CA LEU A 38 3.54 27.09 -10.04
C LEU A 38 4.42 27.22 -11.30
N GLY A 39 3.83 27.30 -12.50
CA GLY A 39 4.55 27.35 -13.76
C GLY A 39 5.36 26.09 -14.08
N ILE A 40 4.96 24.95 -13.53
CA ILE A 40 5.62 23.66 -13.76
C ILE A 40 5.14 23.03 -15.07
N ILE A 41 3.90 23.29 -15.44
CA ILE A 41 3.27 22.83 -16.69
C ILE A 41 2.62 24.02 -17.40
N ASP A 42 2.58 23.96 -18.73
CA ASP A 42 1.93 24.98 -19.56
C ASP A 42 0.48 24.60 -19.93
N GLU A 43 0.18 23.29 -19.94
CA GLU A 43 -1.14 22.76 -20.26
C GLU A 43 -1.56 21.70 -19.22
N PRO A 44 -2.89 21.53 -18.98
CA PRO A 44 -3.39 20.51 -18.04
C PRO A 44 -2.98 19.10 -18.47
N LEU A 45 -2.45 18.32 -17.55
CA LEU A 45 -2.09 16.92 -17.78
C LEU A 45 -3.29 16.00 -17.59
N GLN A 46 -3.41 15.00 -18.46
CA GLN A 46 -4.37 13.92 -18.28
C GLN A 46 -3.84 12.95 -17.25
N LEU A 47 -4.08 13.24 -15.97
CA LEU A 47 -3.63 12.41 -14.85
C LEU A 47 -4.64 11.30 -14.54
N LEU A 48 -5.94 11.60 -14.65
CA LEU A 48 -7.02 10.64 -14.44
C LEU A 48 -7.08 9.62 -15.58
N TYR A 49 -7.54 8.42 -15.29
CA TYR A 49 -7.64 7.27 -16.21
C TYR A 49 -6.29 6.78 -16.73
N THR A 50 -5.26 6.89 -15.88
CA THR A 50 -3.90 6.39 -16.14
C THR A 50 -3.52 5.31 -15.13
N ASN A 51 -2.54 4.48 -15.49
CA ASN A 51 -1.96 3.52 -14.54
C ASN A 51 -1.35 4.22 -13.31
N GLY A 52 -0.81 5.43 -13.49
CA GLY A 52 -0.27 6.25 -12.41
C GLY A 52 -1.34 6.63 -11.39
N ALA A 53 -2.54 7.03 -11.85
CA ALA A 53 -3.68 7.33 -10.98
C ALA A 53 -4.11 6.11 -10.15
N VAL A 54 -4.15 4.93 -10.78
CA VAL A 54 -4.50 3.68 -10.10
C VAL A 54 -3.48 3.36 -9.01
N ILE A 55 -2.17 3.38 -9.33
CA ILE A 55 -1.10 3.11 -8.38
C ILE A 55 -1.15 4.11 -7.22
N MET A 56 -1.31 5.41 -7.50
CA MET A 56 -1.40 6.43 -6.47
C MET A 56 -2.61 6.23 -5.56
N GLY A 57 -3.77 5.90 -6.14
CA GLY A 57 -4.98 5.58 -5.39
C GLY A 57 -4.81 4.34 -4.51
N MET A 58 -4.12 3.30 -4.99
CA MET A 58 -3.81 2.10 -4.22
C MET A 58 -2.85 2.42 -3.07
N VAL A 59 -1.75 3.13 -3.35
CA VAL A 59 -0.78 3.55 -2.33
C VAL A 59 -1.48 4.35 -1.23
N TYR A 60 -2.26 5.37 -1.59
CA TYR A 60 -2.97 6.20 -0.61
C TYR A 60 -3.95 5.39 0.26
N ASN A 61 -4.74 4.52 -0.36
CA ASN A 61 -5.75 3.75 0.37
C ASN A 61 -5.14 2.69 1.29
N PHE A 62 -4.02 2.08 0.89
CA PHE A 62 -3.38 0.99 1.64
C PHE A 62 -2.19 1.43 2.49
N LEU A 63 -1.74 2.69 2.37
CA LEU A 63 -0.63 3.25 3.14
C LEU A 63 -0.75 3.04 4.66
N PRO A 64 -1.92 3.23 5.31
CA PRO A 64 -2.04 2.99 6.73
C PRO A 64 -1.76 1.54 7.13
N PHE A 65 -2.13 0.57 6.30
CA PHE A 65 -1.87 -0.86 6.55
C PHE A 65 -0.38 -1.21 6.49
N MET A 66 0.42 -0.39 5.80
CA MET A 66 1.88 -0.51 5.79
C MET A 66 2.52 0.21 6.97
N VAL A 67 2.06 1.42 7.29
CA VAL A 67 2.65 2.28 8.33
C VAL A 67 2.44 1.70 9.72
N LEU A 68 1.24 1.18 10.02
CA LEU A 68 0.90 0.72 11.38
C LEU A 68 1.79 -0.45 11.88
N PRO A 69 2.03 -1.53 11.11
CA PRO A 69 2.92 -2.60 11.55
C PRO A 69 4.37 -2.12 11.72
N ILE A 70 4.87 -1.31 10.80
CA ILE A 70 6.22 -0.74 10.87
C ILE A 70 6.37 0.09 12.15
N TYR A 71 5.40 0.97 12.40
CA TYR A 71 5.40 1.78 13.61
C TYR A 71 5.33 0.93 14.88
N SER A 72 4.51 -0.11 14.89
CA SER A 72 4.39 -1.01 16.05
C SER A 72 5.73 -1.67 16.41
N VAL A 73 6.52 -2.05 15.41
CA VAL A 73 7.85 -2.63 15.62
C VAL A 73 8.85 -1.54 16.05
N LEU A 74 8.88 -0.40 15.34
CA LEU A 74 9.80 0.70 15.64
C LEU A 74 9.60 1.25 17.06
N SER A 75 8.35 1.32 17.54
CA SER A 75 8.04 1.84 18.88
C SER A 75 8.52 0.93 20.02
N LYS A 76 8.83 -0.33 19.70
CA LYS A 76 9.36 -1.32 20.67
C LYS A 76 10.88 -1.45 20.67
N ILE A 77 11.58 -0.76 19.75
CA ILE A 77 13.05 -0.77 19.72
C ILE A 77 13.57 -0.10 21.00
N ASP A 78 14.46 -0.79 21.70
CA ASP A 78 15.10 -0.25 22.89
C ASP A 78 16.03 0.89 22.50
N LYS A 79 15.91 2.02 23.21
CA LYS A 79 16.74 3.19 22.99
C LYS A 79 18.22 2.91 23.29
N SER A 80 18.51 1.98 24.20
CA SER A 80 19.86 1.56 24.52
C SER A 80 20.65 1.04 23.32
N LEU A 81 19.96 0.42 22.36
CA LEU A 81 20.60 -0.03 21.09
C LEU A 81 21.05 1.14 20.23
N LEU A 82 20.28 2.24 20.24
CA LEU A 82 20.61 3.45 19.49
C LEU A 82 21.76 4.21 20.17
N GLU A 83 21.75 4.27 21.48
CA GLU A 83 22.81 4.88 22.30
C GLU A 83 24.12 4.09 22.15
N ALA A 84 24.08 2.76 22.23
CA ALA A 84 25.25 1.92 22.01
C ALA A 84 25.85 2.08 20.60
N ALA A 85 25.01 2.22 19.57
CA ALA A 85 25.49 2.49 18.21
C ALA A 85 26.21 3.83 18.10
N GLN A 86 25.69 4.86 18.80
CA GLN A 86 26.32 6.19 18.84
C GLN A 86 27.65 6.17 19.60
N ASP A 87 27.73 5.45 20.74
CA ASP A 87 28.94 5.28 21.50
C ASP A 87 30.05 4.58 20.72
N LEU A 88 29.66 3.70 19.77
CA LEU A 88 30.57 3.06 18.81
C LEU A 88 30.93 3.98 17.61
N GLY A 89 30.55 5.25 17.65
CA GLY A 89 30.89 6.24 16.62
C GLY A 89 30.00 6.19 15.38
N ALA A 90 28.83 5.51 15.41
CA ALA A 90 27.92 5.49 14.30
C ALA A 90 27.20 6.85 14.18
N ASN A 91 27.21 7.42 12.97
CA ASN A 91 26.37 8.58 12.66
C ASN A 91 24.89 8.16 12.44
N SER A 92 23.96 9.12 12.42
CA SER A 92 22.52 8.85 12.28
C SER A 92 22.16 7.99 11.09
N PHE A 93 22.83 8.15 9.95
CA PHE A 93 22.59 7.36 8.74
C PHE A 93 23.08 5.91 8.90
N SER A 94 24.27 5.73 9.51
CA SER A 94 24.81 4.41 9.82
C SER A 94 23.94 3.66 10.83
N THR A 95 23.47 4.35 11.87
CA THR A 95 22.52 3.80 12.85
C THR A 95 21.21 3.40 12.19
N PHE A 96 20.68 4.22 11.29
CA PHE A 96 19.47 3.89 10.54
C PHE A 96 19.65 2.60 9.73
N ILE A 97 20.70 2.53 8.89
CA ILE A 97 20.88 1.38 7.98
C ILE A 97 21.26 0.10 8.73
N LYS A 98 22.13 0.21 9.74
CA LYS A 98 22.71 -0.98 10.40
C LYS A 98 21.91 -1.47 11.60
N VAL A 99 21.09 -0.61 12.22
CA VAL A 99 20.34 -0.96 13.44
C VAL A 99 18.83 -0.88 13.19
N ILE A 100 18.32 0.31 12.82
CA ILE A 100 16.86 0.54 12.73
C ILE A 100 16.25 -0.26 11.59
N PHE A 101 16.84 -0.20 10.41
CA PHE A 101 16.30 -0.86 9.20
C PHE A 101 16.20 -2.38 9.36
N PRO A 102 17.25 -3.11 9.79
CA PRO A 102 17.13 -4.55 10.03
C PRO A 102 16.12 -4.90 11.12
N LEU A 103 16.09 -4.15 12.22
CA LEU A 103 15.12 -4.36 13.30
C LEU A 103 13.67 -4.03 12.89
N SER A 104 13.47 -3.17 11.88
CA SER A 104 12.15 -2.86 11.36
C SER A 104 11.62 -3.90 10.36
N PHE A 105 12.45 -4.79 9.85
CA PHE A 105 12.10 -5.76 8.81
C PHE A 105 10.87 -6.63 9.14
N PRO A 106 10.67 -7.14 10.37
CA PRO A 106 9.45 -7.87 10.72
C PRO A 106 8.18 -7.02 10.58
N GLY A 107 8.28 -5.71 10.86
CA GLY A 107 7.19 -4.76 10.66
C GLY A 107 6.90 -4.54 9.17
N VAL A 108 7.93 -4.42 8.35
CA VAL A 108 7.80 -4.31 6.90
C VAL A 108 7.15 -5.56 6.30
N ALA A 109 7.62 -6.75 6.70
CA ALA A 109 7.04 -8.01 6.23
C ALA A 109 5.56 -8.14 6.60
N SER A 110 5.19 -7.78 7.83
CA SER A 110 3.80 -7.75 8.28
C SER A 110 2.96 -6.72 7.51
N GLY A 111 3.52 -5.54 7.24
CA GLY A 111 2.86 -4.50 6.43
C GLY A 111 2.62 -4.94 4.99
N VAL A 112 3.61 -5.57 4.36
CA VAL A 112 3.47 -6.14 3.00
C VAL A 112 2.33 -7.15 2.96
N LEU A 113 2.24 -8.05 3.94
CA LEU A 113 1.14 -9.03 4.02
C LEU A 113 -0.22 -8.34 4.16
N MET A 114 -0.32 -7.32 5.02
CA MET A 114 -1.57 -6.59 5.23
C MET A 114 -2.02 -5.78 4.00
N VAL A 115 -1.07 -5.28 3.21
CA VAL A 115 -1.37 -4.53 1.97
C VAL A 115 -1.65 -5.47 0.81
N PHE A 116 -0.93 -6.58 0.70
CA PHE A 116 -0.98 -7.49 -0.45
C PHE A 116 -2.38 -8.07 -0.68
N MET A 117 -3.06 -8.54 0.39
CA MET A 117 -4.38 -9.14 0.26
C MET A 117 -5.44 -8.19 -0.33
N PRO A 118 -5.67 -6.99 0.24
CA PRO A 118 -6.65 -6.07 -0.33
C PRO A 118 -6.20 -5.49 -1.67
N ALA A 119 -4.90 -5.33 -1.91
CA ALA A 119 -4.38 -4.78 -3.16
C ALA A 119 -4.64 -5.72 -4.35
N ILE A 120 -4.43 -7.02 -4.19
CA ILE A 120 -4.64 -8.00 -5.29
C ILE A 120 -6.12 -8.22 -5.60
N SER A 121 -7.00 -8.08 -4.59
CA SER A 121 -8.44 -8.30 -4.72
C SER A 121 -9.23 -7.04 -5.09
N THR A 122 -8.62 -5.85 -5.03
CA THR A 122 -9.32 -4.61 -5.32
C THR A 122 -9.66 -4.49 -6.81
N PHE A 123 -10.82 -3.94 -7.10
CA PHE A 123 -11.27 -3.59 -8.46
C PHE A 123 -11.80 -2.14 -8.52
N VAL A 124 -12.30 -1.63 -7.42
CA VAL A 124 -12.97 -0.31 -7.37
C VAL A 124 -12.02 0.83 -7.72
N ILE A 125 -10.76 0.78 -7.22
CA ILE A 125 -9.77 1.81 -7.50
C ILE A 125 -9.44 1.84 -8.99
N SER A 126 -9.25 0.66 -9.58
CA SER A 126 -8.95 0.53 -11.01
C SER A 126 -10.13 0.97 -11.88
N ASP A 127 -11.36 0.65 -11.51
CA ASP A 127 -12.56 1.09 -12.24
C ASP A 127 -12.71 2.62 -12.21
N LEU A 128 -12.56 3.21 -11.02
CA LEU A 128 -12.78 4.65 -10.84
C LEU A 128 -11.62 5.51 -11.34
N LEU A 129 -10.38 5.16 -11.01
CA LEU A 129 -9.21 5.96 -11.37
C LEU A 129 -8.56 5.54 -12.68
N GLY A 130 -8.73 4.27 -13.09
CA GLY A 130 -8.21 3.73 -14.33
C GLY A 130 -9.18 3.80 -15.52
N GLY A 131 -10.46 4.12 -15.27
CA GLY A 131 -11.46 4.30 -16.34
C GLY A 131 -11.65 3.06 -17.22
N GLY A 132 -11.43 1.86 -16.70
CA GLY A 132 -11.53 0.61 -17.45
C GLY A 132 -10.31 0.29 -18.34
N GLN A 133 -9.31 1.16 -18.42
CA GLN A 133 -8.09 0.92 -19.20
C GLN A 133 -7.09 0.01 -18.46
N THR A 134 -7.14 0.03 -17.14
CA THR A 134 -6.28 -0.80 -16.27
C THR A 134 -7.10 -1.96 -15.71
N ILE A 135 -6.84 -3.17 -16.18
CA ILE A 135 -7.53 -4.38 -15.71
C ILE A 135 -6.65 -5.09 -14.68
N LEU A 136 -7.10 -5.11 -13.42
CA LEU A 136 -6.52 -5.89 -12.35
C LEU A 136 -7.22 -7.26 -12.24
N LEU A 137 -6.64 -8.19 -11.48
CA LEU A 137 -7.27 -9.50 -11.24
C LEU A 137 -8.66 -9.37 -10.62
N GLY A 138 -8.84 -8.42 -9.69
CA GLY A 138 -10.15 -8.12 -9.10
C GLY A 138 -11.18 -7.69 -10.13
N ASN A 139 -10.81 -6.83 -11.12
CA ASN A 139 -11.70 -6.43 -12.22
C ASN A 139 -12.06 -7.62 -13.11
N LEU A 140 -11.09 -8.48 -13.42
CA LEU A 140 -11.34 -9.67 -14.24
C LEU A 140 -12.40 -10.56 -13.57
N ILE A 141 -12.25 -10.83 -12.28
CA ILE A 141 -13.21 -11.65 -11.51
C ILE A 141 -14.58 -10.97 -11.48
N GLN A 142 -14.63 -9.67 -11.14
CA GLN A 142 -15.87 -8.89 -11.11
C GLN A 142 -16.58 -8.94 -12.47
N ASN A 143 -15.87 -8.74 -13.57
CA ASN A 143 -16.43 -8.76 -14.92
C ASN A 143 -17.03 -10.13 -15.28
N GLN A 144 -16.39 -11.24 -14.87
CA GLN A 144 -16.92 -12.59 -15.10
C GLN A 144 -18.24 -12.81 -14.35
N PHE A 145 -18.36 -12.34 -13.11
CA PHE A 145 -19.58 -12.50 -12.33
C PHE A 145 -20.70 -11.53 -12.75
N MET A 146 -20.37 -10.25 -12.95
CA MET A 146 -21.38 -9.20 -13.14
C MET A 146 -21.78 -8.98 -14.60
N MET A 147 -20.81 -8.99 -15.54
CA MET A 147 -21.05 -8.67 -16.96
C MET A 147 -21.19 -9.94 -17.80
N ALA A 148 -20.20 -10.81 -17.80
CA ALA A 148 -20.18 -12.02 -18.61
C ALA A 148 -21.13 -13.11 -18.07
N ARG A 149 -21.57 -13.01 -16.81
CA ARG A 149 -22.39 -14.00 -16.11
C ARG A 149 -21.83 -15.42 -16.19
N ASN A 150 -20.50 -15.53 -16.35
CA ASN A 150 -19.80 -16.81 -16.41
C ASN A 150 -19.29 -17.18 -15.01
N TRP A 151 -20.20 -17.70 -14.20
CA TRP A 151 -19.95 -18.02 -12.80
C TRP A 151 -18.89 -19.11 -12.63
N GLN A 152 -18.83 -20.07 -13.57
CA GLN A 152 -17.86 -21.16 -13.54
C GLN A 152 -16.43 -20.63 -13.71
N PHE A 153 -16.21 -19.76 -14.70
CA PHE A 153 -14.90 -19.18 -14.95
C PHE A 153 -14.51 -18.17 -13.87
N GLY A 154 -15.46 -17.35 -13.41
CA GLY A 154 -15.24 -16.41 -12.30
C GLY A 154 -14.80 -17.12 -11.02
N SER A 155 -15.49 -18.21 -10.66
CA SER A 155 -15.13 -18.99 -9.46
C SER A 155 -13.80 -19.72 -9.62
N ALA A 156 -13.46 -20.23 -10.82
CA ALA A 156 -12.16 -20.86 -11.07
C ALA A 156 -11.01 -19.87 -10.87
N ILE A 157 -11.10 -18.64 -11.43
CA ILE A 157 -10.08 -17.59 -11.22
C ILE A 157 -9.99 -17.20 -9.75
N SER A 158 -11.13 -17.06 -9.05
CA SER A 158 -11.16 -16.73 -7.63
C SER A 158 -10.47 -17.79 -6.78
N MET A 159 -10.66 -19.06 -7.09
CA MET A 159 -9.98 -20.19 -6.43
C MET A 159 -8.47 -20.15 -6.67
N ILE A 160 -8.04 -19.92 -7.91
CA ILE A 160 -6.61 -19.78 -8.23
C ILE A 160 -6.01 -18.61 -7.47
N MET A 161 -6.69 -17.46 -7.46
CA MET A 161 -6.24 -16.28 -6.71
C MET A 161 -6.14 -16.56 -5.22
N MET A 162 -7.12 -17.23 -4.62
CA MET A 162 -7.10 -17.64 -3.21
C MET A 162 -5.90 -18.52 -2.90
N VAL A 163 -5.64 -19.55 -3.74
CA VAL A 163 -4.47 -20.44 -3.58
C VAL A 163 -3.17 -19.64 -3.67
N MET A 164 -3.02 -18.73 -4.64
CA MET A 164 -1.84 -17.88 -4.75
C MET A 164 -1.64 -16.99 -3.51
N ILE A 165 -2.70 -16.40 -2.98
CA ILE A 165 -2.64 -15.58 -1.76
C ILE A 165 -2.18 -16.42 -0.57
N VAL A 166 -2.77 -17.59 -0.36
CA VAL A 166 -2.42 -18.49 0.76
C VAL A 166 -0.98 -18.97 0.67
N LEU A 167 -0.52 -19.35 -0.54
CA LEU A 167 0.87 -19.76 -0.76
C LEU A 167 1.85 -18.60 -0.52
N SER A 168 1.55 -17.42 -1.03
CA SER A 168 2.37 -16.22 -0.84
C SER A 168 2.46 -15.83 0.64
N MET A 169 1.33 -15.91 1.35
CA MET A 169 1.28 -15.64 2.79
C MET A 169 2.08 -16.66 3.58
N GLY A 170 1.94 -17.95 3.28
CA GLY A 170 2.71 -19.03 3.91
C GLY A 170 4.22 -18.88 3.68
N TYR A 171 4.62 -18.47 2.47
CA TYR A 171 6.02 -18.21 2.15
C TYR A 171 6.58 -17.02 2.96
N LEU A 172 5.87 -15.89 2.97
CA LEU A 172 6.30 -14.67 3.67
C LEU A 172 6.35 -14.87 5.19
N THR A 173 5.35 -15.53 5.78
CA THR A 173 5.34 -15.80 7.22
C THR A 173 6.48 -16.74 7.62
N LYS A 174 6.79 -17.76 6.82
CA LYS A 174 7.90 -18.69 7.09
C LYS A 174 9.26 -17.99 7.05
N HIS A 175 9.46 -17.01 6.17
CA HIS A 175 10.70 -16.24 6.09
C HIS A 175 10.80 -15.20 7.21
N SER A 176 9.70 -14.51 7.52
CA SER A 176 9.64 -13.55 8.62
C SER A 176 9.89 -14.20 9.99
N SER A 177 9.41 -15.44 10.20
CA SER A 177 9.67 -16.18 11.44
C SER A 177 11.12 -16.63 11.61
N LYS A 178 11.85 -16.84 10.51
CA LYS A 178 13.27 -17.24 10.58
C LYS A 178 14.19 -16.09 10.97
N GLU A 179 13.83 -14.85 10.63
CA GLU A 179 14.63 -13.66 10.94
C GLU A 179 14.25 -13.03 12.30
N GLY A 180 13.02 -13.26 12.79
CA GLY A 180 12.56 -12.81 14.12
C GLY A 180 12.74 -13.83 15.25
N GLY A 181 13.29 -15.01 14.96
CA GLY A 181 13.31 -16.17 15.86
C GLY A 181 14.62 -16.43 16.60
N THR A 182 15.35 -15.39 17.04
CA THR A 182 16.45 -15.57 18.01
C THR A 182 16.21 -14.70 19.22
N GLY A 183 15.45 -15.23 20.18
CA GLY A 183 15.48 -14.73 21.53
C GLY A 183 14.19 -14.12 22.04
N LEU A 184 13.28 -14.97 22.48
CA LEU A 184 12.40 -14.68 23.61
C LEU A 184 12.04 -16.02 24.25
N TRP A 185 12.85 -16.39 25.20
CA TRP A 185 12.47 -17.17 26.38
C TRP A 185 12.73 -16.29 27.61
#